data_87cedbeb88793c22bd9e3f9fb8b2929c
#
_entry.id   87cedbeb88793c22bd9e3f9fb8b2929c
#
_cell.length_a   1.000
_cell.length_b   1.000
_cell.length_c   1.000
_cell.angle_alpha   90.00
_cell.angle_beta   90.00
_cell.angle_gamma   90.00
#
_symmetry.space_group_name_H-M   'P 1'
#
loop_
_entity.id
_entity.type
_entity.pdbx_description
1 polymer ?
#
loop_
_entity_poly.entity_id
_entity_poly.type
_entity_poly.pdbx_seq_one_letter_code
_entity_poly.pdbx_strand_id
1 'polypeptide(L)'
;VVRGVVTYLVVRIADYEDVRILALHRIQSAQLLDAPTREPENFDFAAYVAAELHWRVGEPAWFCFEVRSELARILSETPISTQQEVSPPKRGWCAVRAWLADTYELERWLLSQGKMLRKFQKLSAE
;
A
#
# COMPACT_ATOMS: atom_id res chain seq x y z
N VAL A 1 10.45 -7.62 -1.01
CA VAL A 1 9.47 -6.52 -0.99
C VAL A 1 9.64 -5.70 0.28
N VAL A 2 9.71 -4.39 0.14
CA VAL A 2 9.81 -3.48 1.29
C VAL A 2 8.45 -2.87 1.58
N ARG A 3 8.02 -2.94 2.83
CA ARG A 3 6.81 -2.29 3.34
C ARG A 3 7.12 -1.56 4.66
N GLY A 4 7.14 -0.22 4.59
CA GLY A 4 7.61 0.57 5.72
C GLY A 4 9.05 0.25 6.07
N VAL A 5 9.30 -0.16 7.31
CA VAL A 5 10.64 -0.53 7.80
C VAL A 5 10.97 -2.01 7.66
N VAL A 6 10.05 -2.82 7.15
CA VAL A 6 10.21 -4.28 7.04
C VAL A 6 10.44 -4.71 5.61
N THR A 7 11.47 -5.53 5.40
CA THR A 7 11.71 -6.24 4.14
C THR A 7 11.15 -7.66 4.25
N TYR A 8 10.34 -8.04 3.27
CA TYR A 8 9.74 -9.37 3.20
C TYR A 8 10.32 -10.16 2.03
N LEU A 9 10.50 -11.46 2.26
CA LEU A 9 10.78 -12.44 1.22
C LEU A 9 9.50 -13.16 0.83
N VAL A 10 9.26 -13.25 -0.46
CA VAL A 10 8.22 -14.10 -1.03
C VAL A 10 8.88 -15.43 -1.38
N VAL A 11 8.45 -16.50 -0.72
CA VAL A 11 9.14 -17.78 -0.75
C VAL A 11 8.19 -18.94 -1.00
N ARG A 12 8.73 -20.02 -1.53
CA ARG A 12 8.09 -21.33 -1.56
C ARG A 12 8.78 -22.25 -0.54
N ILE A 13 7.99 -22.87 0.31
CA ILE A 13 8.46 -23.85 1.30
C ILE A 13 8.14 -25.24 0.74
N ALA A 14 9.10 -26.17 0.81
CA ALA A 14 9.07 -27.46 0.10
C ALA A 14 7.77 -28.27 0.25
N ASP A 15 7.15 -28.25 1.42
CA ASP A 15 5.95 -29.03 1.74
C ASP A 15 4.64 -28.28 1.46
N TYR A 16 4.71 -27.01 0.99
CA TYR A 16 3.55 -26.19 0.68
C TYR A 16 3.52 -25.87 -0.82
N GLU A 17 2.35 -25.99 -1.42
CA GLU A 17 2.14 -25.60 -2.83
C GLU A 17 2.01 -24.09 -2.99
N ASP A 18 1.51 -23.41 -1.95
CA ASP A 18 1.32 -21.96 -1.94
C ASP A 18 2.61 -21.21 -1.61
N VAL A 19 2.67 -19.99 -2.12
CA VAL A 19 3.74 -19.05 -1.83
C VAL A 19 3.50 -18.40 -0.47
N ARG A 20 4.57 -18.20 0.30
CA ARG A 20 4.52 -17.62 1.63
C ARG A 20 5.40 -16.39 1.77
N ILE A 21 5.15 -15.60 2.80
CA ILE A 21 5.89 -14.37 3.09
C ILE A 21 6.65 -14.56 4.40
N LEU A 22 7.95 -14.28 4.34
CA LEU A 22 8.83 -14.29 5.52
C LEU A 22 9.42 -12.91 5.74
N ALA A 23 9.42 -12.44 6.99
CA ALA A 23 10.10 -11.21 7.37
C ALA A 23 11.62 -11.45 7.41
N LEU A 24 12.38 -10.70 6.60
CA LEU A 24 13.82 -10.89 6.44
C LEU A 24 14.57 -10.80 7.77
N HIS A 25 14.21 -9.85 8.64
CA HIS A 25 14.87 -9.65 9.93
C HIS A 25 14.67 -10.79 10.95
N ARG A 26 13.74 -11.71 10.69
CA ARG A 26 13.49 -12.88 11.55
C ARG A 26 14.28 -14.10 11.12
N ILE A 27 14.97 -14.05 9.98
CA ILE A 27 15.81 -15.15 9.51
C ILE A 27 17.09 -15.19 10.36
N GLN A 28 17.33 -16.30 10.99
CA GLN A 28 18.48 -16.49 11.86
C GLN A 28 19.69 -17.05 11.10
N SER A 29 19.45 -17.89 10.12
CA SER A 29 20.51 -18.48 9.30
C SER A 29 20.01 -18.75 7.88
N ALA A 30 20.92 -18.74 6.93
CA ALA A 30 20.65 -19.08 5.54
C ALA A 30 21.82 -19.88 4.97
N GLN A 31 21.53 -20.89 4.18
CA GLN A 31 22.52 -21.70 3.49
C GLN A 31 22.15 -21.83 2.02
N LEU A 32 23.12 -21.57 1.15
CA LEU A 32 22.95 -21.80 -0.28
C LEU A 32 23.05 -23.29 -0.56
N LEU A 33 22.07 -23.84 -1.28
CA LEU A 33 22.06 -25.23 -1.71
C LEU A 33 22.51 -25.37 -3.17
N ASP A 34 23.03 -26.54 -3.55
CA ASP A 34 23.37 -26.83 -4.93
C ASP A 34 22.15 -27.19 -5.81
N ALA A 35 21.00 -27.41 -5.17
CA ALA A 35 19.77 -27.71 -5.87
C ALA A 35 19.22 -26.47 -6.63
N PRO A 36 18.65 -26.64 -7.84
CA PRO A 36 18.09 -25.54 -8.61
C PRO A 36 16.85 -24.98 -7.91
N THR A 37 16.64 -23.68 -8.07
CA THR A 37 15.44 -23.00 -7.60
C THR A 37 14.21 -23.53 -8.35
N ARG A 38 13.14 -23.79 -7.61
CA ARG A 38 11.84 -24.18 -8.17
C ARG A 38 10.86 -23.02 -8.04
N GLU A 39 10.56 -22.39 -9.15
CA GLU A 39 9.51 -21.39 -9.19
C GLU A 39 8.14 -22.06 -9.38
N PRO A 40 7.07 -21.56 -8.69
CA PRO A 40 5.72 -22.04 -8.95
C PRO A 40 5.30 -21.77 -10.39
N GLU A 41 4.59 -22.71 -11.01
CA GLU A 41 4.03 -22.50 -12.33
C GLU A 41 3.02 -21.34 -12.32
N ASN A 42 3.06 -20.50 -13.35
CA ASN A 42 2.14 -19.37 -13.53
C ASN A 42 2.13 -18.36 -12.37
N PHE A 43 3.23 -18.23 -11.64
CA PHE A 43 3.34 -17.27 -10.56
C PHE A 43 3.63 -15.87 -11.08
N ASP A 44 2.72 -14.93 -10.80
CA ASP A 44 2.91 -13.50 -11.07
C ASP A 44 3.24 -12.78 -9.76
N PHE A 45 4.50 -12.42 -9.59
CA PHE A 45 5.01 -11.73 -8.40
C PHE A 45 4.33 -10.38 -8.17
N ALA A 46 4.14 -9.58 -9.22
CA ALA A 46 3.50 -8.27 -9.10
C ALA A 46 2.04 -8.38 -8.65
N ALA A 47 1.29 -9.31 -9.24
CA ALA A 47 -0.09 -9.59 -8.85
C ALA A 47 -0.18 -10.12 -7.41
N TYR A 48 0.73 -11.00 -7.00
CA TYR A 48 0.81 -11.52 -5.64
C TYR A 48 1.08 -10.41 -4.62
N VAL A 49 2.06 -9.56 -4.88
CA VAL A 49 2.40 -8.42 -4.02
C VAL A 49 1.22 -7.46 -3.89
N ALA A 50 0.53 -7.19 -4.99
CA ALA A 50 -0.65 -6.32 -4.97
C ALA A 50 -1.83 -6.90 -4.18
N ALA A 51 -2.01 -8.23 -4.21
CA ALA A 51 -3.13 -8.90 -3.54
C ALA A 51 -2.86 -9.20 -2.05
N GLU A 52 -1.67 -9.72 -1.73
CA GLU A 52 -1.40 -10.34 -0.43
C GLU A 52 -0.63 -9.44 0.55
N LEU A 53 0.16 -8.49 0.04
CA LEU A 53 0.96 -7.59 0.88
C LEU A 53 0.25 -6.29 1.26
N HIS A 54 -0.99 -6.13 0.87
CA HIS A 54 -1.87 -5.08 1.38
C HIS A 54 -2.70 -5.66 2.52
N TRP A 55 -2.35 -5.31 3.75
CA TRP A 55 -3.17 -5.65 4.91
C TRP A 55 -4.47 -4.85 4.85
N ARG A 56 -5.48 -5.45 4.25
CA ARG A 56 -6.79 -4.83 4.10
C ARG A 56 -7.48 -4.67 5.45
N VAL A 57 -8.01 -3.51 5.67
CA VAL A 57 -8.93 -3.20 6.77
C VAL A 57 -10.37 -3.32 6.29
N GLY A 58 -10.62 -2.99 5.02
CA GLY A 58 -11.93 -3.06 4.40
C GLY A 58 -11.84 -3.11 2.87
N GLU A 59 -12.98 -3.06 2.21
CA GLU A 59 -13.06 -3.01 0.76
C GLU A 59 -12.61 -1.64 0.24
N PRO A 60 -12.05 -1.58 -0.98
CA PRO A 60 -11.72 -0.33 -1.63
C PRO A 60 -12.94 0.59 -1.70
N ALA A 61 -12.73 1.87 -1.48
CA ALA A 61 -13.80 2.85 -1.44
C ALA A 61 -13.32 4.23 -1.90
N TRP A 62 -14.28 5.12 -2.11
CA TRP A 62 -13.99 6.54 -2.23
C TRP A 62 -13.68 7.12 -0.86
N PHE A 63 -12.59 7.86 -0.79
CA PHE A 63 -12.20 8.63 0.38
C PHE A 63 -12.16 10.11 0.03
N CYS A 64 -12.59 10.95 0.97
CA CYS A 64 -12.52 12.39 0.87
C CYS A 64 -11.76 12.96 2.05
N PHE A 65 -10.91 13.95 1.79
CA PHE A 65 -10.15 14.66 2.81
C PHE A 65 -9.72 16.02 2.28
N GLU A 66 -9.28 16.90 3.15
CA GLU A 66 -8.68 18.16 2.77
C GLU A 66 -7.20 18.18 3.10
N VAL A 67 -6.39 18.71 2.20
CA VAL A 67 -4.95 18.87 2.37
C VAL A 67 -4.51 20.32 2.18
N ARG A 68 -3.41 20.70 2.82
CA ARG A 68 -2.76 21.97 2.54
C ARG A 68 -2.32 22.05 1.09
N SER A 69 -2.28 23.26 0.53
CA SER A 69 -1.89 23.48 -0.88
C SER A 69 -0.53 22.88 -1.24
N GLU A 70 0.42 22.87 -0.29
CA GLU A 70 1.74 22.27 -0.48
C GLU A 70 1.64 20.75 -0.69
N LEU A 71 0.84 20.07 0.12
CA LEU A 71 0.61 18.62 -0.03
C LEU A 71 -0.21 18.33 -1.28
N ALA A 72 -1.18 19.18 -1.61
CA ALA A 72 -1.98 19.05 -2.83
C ALA A 72 -1.10 19.07 -4.09
N ARG A 73 -0.07 19.91 -4.12
CA ARG A 73 0.90 19.94 -5.20
C ARG A 73 1.65 18.62 -5.34
N ILE A 74 2.12 18.06 -4.23
CA ILE A 74 2.78 16.76 -4.22
C ILE A 74 1.86 15.65 -4.73
N LEU A 75 0.60 15.65 -4.29
CA LEU A 75 -0.40 14.67 -4.74
C LEU A 75 -0.76 14.81 -6.22
N SER A 76 -0.64 16.00 -6.79
CA SER A 76 -0.83 16.23 -8.22
C SER A 76 0.36 15.72 -9.05
N GLU A 77 1.56 15.84 -8.52
CA GLU A 77 2.80 15.33 -9.15
C GLU A 77 2.96 13.81 -8.95
N THR A 78 2.57 13.32 -7.78
CA THR A 78 2.65 11.90 -7.39
C THR A 78 1.31 11.45 -6.80
N PRO A 79 0.33 11.11 -7.64
CA PRO A 79 -1.00 10.71 -7.18
C PRO A 79 -0.96 9.44 -6.30
N ILE A 80 -1.80 9.40 -5.28
CA ILE A 80 -2.00 8.21 -4.44
C ILE A 80 -2.98 7.21 -5.06
N SER A 81 -3.66 7.61 -6.12
CA SER A 81 -4.59 6.77 -6.88
C SER A 81 -4.64 7.22 -8.34
N THR A 82 -4.87 6.28 -9.22
CA THR A 82 -5.20 6.58 -10.64
C THR A 82 -6.55 7.27 -10.79
N GLN A 83 -7.40 7.14 -9.78
CA GLN A 83 -8.71 7.80 -9.70
C GLN A 83 -8.66 8.81 -8.55
N GLN A 84 -8.09 9.97 -8.83
CA GLN A 84 -7.90 11.04 -7.88
C GLN A 84 -8.35 12.38 -8.46
N GLU A 85 -9.08 13.13 -7.67
CA GLU A 85 -9.51 14.49 -7.96
C GLU A 85 -8.99 15.42 -6.86
N VAL A 86 -8.39 16.54 -7.26
CA VAL A 86 -7.89 17.57 -6.34
C VAL A 86 -8.53 18.90 -6.74
N SER A 87 -9.23 19.55 -5.79
CA SER A 87 -9.84 20.83 -6.04
C SER A 87 -8.83 21.98 -6.04
N PRO A 88 -9.16 23.11 -6.67
CA PRO A 88 -8.43 24.35 -6.45
C PRO A 88 -8.36 24.73 -4.96
N PRO A 89 -7.32 25.46 -4.53
CA PRO A 89 -7.18 25.84 -3.14
C PRO A 89 -8.26 26.84 -2.73
N LYS A 90 -8.82 26.63 -1.54
CA LYS A 90 -9.73 27.55 -0.86
C LYS A 90 -9.23 27.77 0.56
N ARG A 91 -8.83 29.00 0.86
CA ARG A 91 -8.23 29.36 2.15
C ARG A 91 -7.03 28.48 2.55
N GLY A 92 -6.18 28.12 1.57
CA GLY A 92 -5.01 27.30 1.77
C GLY A 92 -5.26 25.79 1.87
N TRP A 93 -6.48 25.33 1.61
CA TRP A 93 -6.89 23.93 1.62
C TRP A 93 -7.46 23.50 0.28
N CYS A 94 -7.10 22.29 -0.15
CA CYS A 94 -7.65 21.64 -1.33
C CYS A 94 -8.42 20.40 -0.90
N ALA A 95 -9.62 20.22 -1.45
CA ALA A 95 -10.35 18.96 -1.28
C ALA A 95 -9.77 17.89 -2.19
N VAL A 96 -9.59 16.71 -1.66
CA VAL A 96 -9.13 15.53 -2.40
C VAL A 96 -10.20 14.46 -2.32
N ARG A 97 -10.48 13.84 -3.45
CA ARG A 97 -11.33 12.66 -3.56
C ARG A 97 -10.55 11.60 -4.31
N ALA A 98 -10.42 10.43 -3.75
CA ALA A 98 -9.65 9.36 -4.36
C ALA A 98 -10.26 7.99 -4.07
N TRP A 99 -10.18 7.10 -5.07
CA TRP A 99 -10.52 5.69 -4.89
C TRP A 99 -9.31 4.96 -4.36
N LEU A 100 -9.38 4.46 -3.14
CA LEU A 100 -8.24 3.88 -2.43
C LEU A 100 -8.58 2.51 -1.87
N ALA A 101 -7.59 1.63 -1.83
CA ALA A 101 -7.65 0.42 -1.03
C ALA A 101 -7.67 0.80 0.46
N ASP A 102 -8.62 0.26 1.20
CA ASP A 102 -8.71 0.47 2.65
C ASP A 102 -7.73 -0.47 3.35
N THR A 103 -6.56 0.06 3.68
CA THR A 103 -5.42 -0.69 4.21
C THR A 103 -4.78 -0.01 5.40
N TYR A 104 -3.98 -0.74 6.18
CA TYR A 104 -3.17 -0.15 7.24
C TYR A 104 -2.11 0.82 6.71
N GLU A 105 -1.61 0.62 5.49
CA GLU A 105 -0.69 1.56 4.82
C GLU A 105 -1.37 2.91 4.57
N LEU A 106 -2.63 2.89 4.15
CA LEU A 106 -3.42 4.12 3.98
C LEU A 106 -3.57 4.84 5.33
N GLU A 107 -3.92 4.12 6.38
CA GLU A 107 -4.06 4.69 7.73
C GLU A 107 -2.75 5.32 8.20
N ARG A 108 -1.63 4.63 8.05
CA ARG A 108 -0.31 5.18 8.39
C ARG A 108 0.04 6.41 7.56
N TRP A 109 -0.23 6.37 6.27
CA TRP A 109 0.01 7.52 5.40
C TRP A 109 -0.79 8.74 5.85
N LEU A 110 -2.07 8.55 6.16
CA LEU A 110 -2.95 9.62 6.67
C LEU A 110 -2.40 10.22 7.97
N LEU A 111 -2.03 9.38 8.93
CA LEU A 111 -1.45 9.81 10.21
C LEU A 111 -0.11 10.53 10.02
N SER A 112 0.69 10.12 9.05
CA SER A 112 2.00 10.73 8.77
C SER A 112 1.89 12.16 8.23
N GLN A 113 0.73 12.56 7.68
CA GLN A 113 0.53 13.92 7.17
C GLN A 113 0.33 14.95 8.28
N GLY A 114 -0.09 14.52 9.46
CA GLY A 114 -0.27 15.41 10.62
C GLY A 114 -1.21 16.57 10.32
N LYS A 115 -0.74 17.80 10.57
CA LYS A 115 -1.52 19.03 10.36
C LYS A 115 -1.74 19.42 8.89
N MET A 116 -1.12 18.71 7.96
CA MET A 116 -1.27 18.96 6.52
C MET A 116 -2.54 18.33 5.93
N LEU A 117 -3.23 17.47 6.69
CA LEU A 117 -4.43 16.76 6.26
C LEU A 117 -5.50 16.83 7.36
N ARG A 118 -6.75 16.99 6.92
CA ARG A 118 -7.91 17.06 7.84
C ARG A 118 -9.18 16.52 7.18
N LYS A 119 -10.22 16.34 7.97
CA LYS A 119 -11.59 15.96 7.51
C LYS A 119 -11.63 14.68 6.68
N PHE A 120 -10.86 13.68 7.09
CA PHE A 120 -10.85 12.39 6.42
C PHE A 120 -12.19 11.67 6.59
N GLN A 121 -12.74 11.18 5.48
CA GLN A 121 -13.99 10.43 5.45
C GLN A 121 -13.90 9.31 4.41
N LYS A 122 -14.33 8.12 4.80
CA LYS A 122 -14.65 7.03 3.87
C LYS A 122 -16.11 7.22 3.42
N LEU A 123 -16.33 7.29 2.11
CA LEU A 123 -17.66 7.36 1.57
C LEU A 123 -18.29 5.97 1.56
N SER A 124 -19.47 5.85 2.14
CA SER A 124 -20.24 4.62 2.05
C SER A 124 -20.59 4.35 0.59
N ALA A 125 -20.50 3.08 0.15
CA ALA A 125 -21.11 2.68 -1.10
C ALA A 125 -22.62 2.84 -0.96
N GLU A 126 -23.21 3.68 -1.83
CA GLU A 126 -24.66 3.72 -1.99
C GLU A 126 -25.15 2.45 -2.69
#